data_c1b13b6faf7fef9bac0d22d04f66b7bb
#
_entry.id   c1b13b6faf7fef9bac0d22d04f66b7bb
#
_cell.length_a   1.000
_cell.length_b   1.000
_cell.length_c   1.000
_cell.angle_alpha   90.00
_cell.angle_beta   90.00
_cell.angle_gamma   90.00
#
_symmetry.space_group_name_H-M   'P 1'
#
loop_
_entity.id
_entity.type
_entity.pdbx_description
1 polymer ?
#
loop_
_entity_poly.entity_id
_entity_poly.type
_entity_poly.pdbx_seq_one_letter_code
_entity_poly.pdbx_strand_id
1 'polypeptide(L)'
;MRTVDEETRKYIESLEISDVPWNRLPTIYGRATDFPRYLETLSKMDSMDDIMQCGEELAMNIEHQGTLLHATPFAMVFLLRIFKKAYEQRDTNDIARRLFDELLELFIYIAEAISDAFQCDHADEFPHFADMLKEEYLWSEEYDEEEDELRYEENPFPDDLFYSFYYYSYKVLLLCEPIIENLQSENANKLRSWL
;
A
#
# COMPACT_ATOMS: atom_id res chain seq x y z
N MET A 1 2.19 12.80 14.88
CA MET A 1 1.69 11.72 14.02
C MET A 1 1.45 12.18 12.58
N ARG A 2 0.87 13.35 12.32
CA ARG A 2 0.51 13.88 10.99
C ARG A 2 1.69 14.40 10.11
N THR A 3 2.90 14.03 10.39
CA THR A 3 4.07 14.43 9.58
C THR A 3 4.89 13.21 9.19
N VAL A 4 5.47 13.26 8.00
CA VAL A 4 6.45 12.27 7.54
C VAL A 4 7.83 12.82 7.83
N ASP A 5 8.60 12.13 8.67
CA ASP A 5 9.98 12.49 8.96
C ASP A 5 10.87 12.36 7.71
N GLU A 6 12.05 12.97 7.76
CA GLU A 6 12.93 13.06 6.58
C GLU A 6 13.49 11.70 6.16
N GLU A 7 13.75 10.80 7.10
CA GLU A 7 14.27 9.47 6.82
C GLU A 7 13.22 8.61 6.11
N THR A 8 12.01 8.53 6.67
CA THR A 8 10.88 7.82 6.05
C THR A 8 10.57 8.39 4.66
N ARG A 9 10.57 9.73 4.50
CA ARG A 9 10.37 10.35 3.19
C ARG A 9 11.42 9.95 2.17
N LYS A 10 12.69 9.99 2.53
CA LYS A 10 13.79 9.58 1.65
C LYS A 10 13.66 8.11 1.26
N TYR A 11 13.32 7.25 2.21
CA TYR A 11 13.10 5.83 1.91
C TYR A 11 11.97 5.65 0.90
N ILE A 12 10.79 6.26 1.12
CA ILE A 12 9.66 6.21 0.19
C ILE A 12 10.04 6.74 -1.20
N GLU A 13 10.82 7.82 -1.28
CA GLU A 13 11.23 8.43 -2.54
C GLU A 13 12.28 7.60 -3.31
N SER A 14 13.16 6.88 -2.61
CA SER A 14 14.26 6.11 -3.22
C SER A 14 13.93 4.64 -3.48
N LEU A 15 12.87 4.09 -2.87
CA LEU A 15 12.53 2.68 -2.98
C LEU A 15 12.24 2.29 -4.44
N GLU A 16 12.93 1.28 -4.97
CA GLU A 16 12.69 0.71 -6.29
C GLU A 16 11.87 -0.58 -6.18
N ILE A 17 11.13 -0.94 -7.23
CA ILE A 17 10.30 -2.17 -7.23
C ILE A 17 11.15 -3.41 -6.97
N SER A 18 12.38 -3.43 -7.46
CA SER A 18 13.34 -4.52 -7.28
C SER A 18 13.89 -4.65 -5.86
N ASP A 19 13.76 -3.62 -5.03
CA ASP A 19 14.26 -3.65 -3.65
C ASP A 19 13.33 -4.40 -2.70
N VAL A 20 12.10 -4.67 -3.14
CA VAL A 20 11.06 -5.33 -2.34
C VAL A 20 10.98 -6.81 -2.73
N PRO A 21 11.14 -7.73 -1.77
CA PRO A 21 11.05 -9.17 -2.02
C PRO A 21 9.58 -9.63 -2.10
N TRP A 22 8.88 -9.20 -3.16
CA TRP A 22 7.43 -9.38 -3.33
C TRP A 22 6.96 -10.83 -3.19
N ASN A 23 7.76 -11.78 -3.66
CA ASN A 23 7.45 -13.22 -3.56
C ASN A 23 7.51 -13.74 -2.11
N ARG A 24 7.98 -12.93 -1.17
CA ARG A 24 8.11 -13.28 0.25
C ARG A 24 7.20 -12.45 1.16
N LEU A 25 6.38 -11.57 0.59
CA LEU A 25 5.43 -10.75 1.33
C LEU A 25 4.03 -11.33 1.23
N PRO A 26 3.39 -11.65 2.37
CA PRO A 26 2.01 -12.10 2.39
C PRO A 26 1.03 -11.01 1.97
N THR A 27 -0.03 -11.45 1.30
CA THR A 27 -1.24 -10.70 0.97
C THR A 27 -2.47 -11.44 1.49
N ILE A 28 -3.66 -10.90 1.30
CA ILE A 28 -4.91 -11.57 1.72
C ILE A 28 -5.06 -12.96 1.06
N TYR A 29 -4.65 -13.10 -0.21
CA TYR A 29 -4.86 -14.31 -0.99
C TYR A 29 -3.54 -14.97 -1.42
N GLY A 30 -2.52 -14.96 -0.58
CA GLY A 30 -1.23 -15.60 -0.82
C GLY A 30 -0.05 -14.63 -0.76
N ARG A 31 0.74 -14.56 -1.81
CA ARG A 31 1.97 -13.75 -1.88
C ARG A 31 1.88 -12.64 -2.92
N ALA A 32 2.58 -11.53 -2.69
CA ALA A 32 2.63 -10.38 -3.60
C ALA A 32 3.49 -10.61 -4.86
N THR A 33 3.71 -11.84 -5.28
CA THR A 33 4.62 -12.20 -6.39
C THR A 33 4.31 -11.45 -7.69
N ASP A 34 3.04 -11.23 -8.01
CA ASP A 34 2.60 -10.55 -9.24
C ASP A 34 2.52 -9.03 -9.13
N PHE A 35 2.73 -8.44 -7.94
CA PHE A 35 2.62 -7.00 -7.73
C PHE A 35 3.52 -6.17 -8.64
N PRO A 36 4.80 -6.53 -8.90
CA PRO A 36 5.63 -5.78 -9.85
C PRO A 36 4.98 -5.64 -11.22
N ARG A 37 4.39 -6.73 -11.74
CA ARG A 37 3.71 -6.74 -13.04
C ARG A 37 2.44 -5.85 -13.02
N TYR A 38 1.64 -5.94 -11.96
CA TYR A 38 0.43 -5.12 -11.83
C TYR A 38 0.78 -3.62 -11.74
N LEU A 39 1.74 -3.26 -10.90
CA LEU A 39 2.20 -1.88 -10.72
C LEU A 39 2.78 -1.32 -12.02
N GLU A 40 3.58 -2.10 -12.76
CA GLU A 40 4.11 -1.70 -14.06
C GLU A 40 2.98 -1.45 -15.07
N THR A 41 1.99 -2.35 -15.13
CA THR A 41 0.82 -2.23 -16.02
C THR A 41 0.01 -0.98 -15.69
N LEU A 42 -0.33 -0.76 -14.42
CA LEU A 42 -1.04 0.45 -13.99
C LEU A 42 -0.27 1.73 -14.32
N SER A 43 1.06 1.70 -14.20
CA SER A 43 1.90 2.87 -14.47
C SER A 43 1.89 3.30 -15.94
N LYS A 44 1.59 2.41 -16.88
CA LYS A 44 1.54 2.70 -18.32
C LYS A 44 0.29 3.47 -18.72
N MET A 45 -0.86 3.17 -18.10
CA MET A 45 -2.17 3.79 -18.41
C MET A 45 -2.55 3.67 -19.89
N ASP A 46 -2.29 2.51 -20.50
CA ASP A 46 -2.46 2.27 -21.93
C ASP A 46 -3.76 1.54 -22.28
N SER A 47 -4.31 0.73 -21.37
CA SER A 47 -5.47 -0.12 -21.57
C SER A 47 -6.43 -0.04 -20.39
N MET A 48 -7.71 0.22 -20.66
CA MET A 48 -8.74 0.26 -19.63
C MET A 48 -8.96 -1.11 -18.97
N ASP A 49 -9.00 -2.17 -19.76
CA ASP A 49 -9.22 -3.53 -19.27
C ASP A 49 -8.07 -3.98 -18.35
N ASP A 50 -6.83 -3.66 -18.74
CA ASP A 50 -5.64 -3.99 -17.95
C ASP A 50 -5.63 -3.21 -16.61
N ILE A 51 -6.03 -1.92 -16.64
CA ILE A 51 -6.14 -1.10 -15.43
C ILE A 51 -7.18 -1.68 -14.48
N MET A 52 -8.35 -2.03 -14.98
CA MET A 52 -9.41 -2.59 -14.15
C MET A 52 -8.98 -3.92 -13.54
N GLN A 53 -8.44 -4.84 -14.33
CA GLN A 53 -8.01 -6.15 -13.84
C GLN A 53 -6.86 -6.05 -12.83
N CYS A 54 -5.78 -5.33 -13.17
CA CYS A 54 -4.63 -5.21 -12.27
C CYS A 54 -4.95 -4.37 -11.02
N GLY A 55 -5.81 -3.36 -11.15
CA GLY A 55 -6.27 -2.53 -10.03
C GLY A 55 -7.11 -3.32 -9.05
N GLU A 56 -8.05 -4.13 -9.51
CA GLU A 56 -8.88 -5.01 -8.68
C GLU A 56 -8.03 -6.05 -7.94
N GLU A 57 -7.12 -6.71 -8.63
CA GLU A 57 -6.21 -7.70 -8.03
C GLU A 57 -5.32 -7.08 -6.94
N LEU A 58 -4.75 -5.89 -7.18
CA LEU A 58 -3.98 -5.18 -6.16
C LEU A 58 -4.87 -4.76 -4.99
N ALA A 59 -6.01 -4.12 -5.25
CA ALA A 59 -6.90 -3.61 -4.21
C ALA A 59 -7.35 -4.71 -3.26
N MET A 60 -7.82 -5.85 -3.78
CA MET A 60 -8.25 -7.00 -2.98
C MET A 60 -7.14 -7.60 -2.11
N ASN A 61 -5.90 -7.47 -2.53
CA ASN A 61 -4.75 -8.09 -1.86
C ASN A 61 -4.04 -7.17 -0.86
N ILE A 62 -4.25 -5.85 -0.91
CA ILE A 62 -3.60 -4.90 0.01
C ILE A 62 -4.52 -4.33 1.07
N GLU A 63 -5.84 -4.33 0.84
CA GLU A 63 -6.86 -3.95 1.81
C GLU A 63 -8.05 -4.91 1.69
N HIS A 64 -8.46 -5.51 2.79
CA HIS A 64 -9.64 -6.36 2.82
C HIS A 64 -10.33 -6.28 4.18
N GLN A 65 -11.55 -5.75 4.21
CA GLN A 65 -12.37 -5.64 5.42
C GLN A 65 -11.66 -4.97 6.61
N GLY A 66 -10.91 -3.90 6.33
CA GLY A 66 -10.14 -3.17 7.34
C GLY A 66 -8.80 -3.80 7.71
N THR A 67 -8.39 -4.88 7.04
CA THR A 67 -7.11 -5.53 7.29
C THR A 67 -6.08 -5.10 6.25
N LEU A 68 -4.94 -4.59 6.74
CA LEU A 68 -3.74 -4.33 5.93
C LEU A 68 -2.69 -5.39 6.22
N LEU A 69 -1.94 -5.79 5.19
CA LEU A 69 -0.92 -6.83 5.30
C LEU A 69 0.48 -6.31 4.97
N HIS A 70 1.44 -7.20 5.08
CA HIS A 70 2.86 -6.87 4.94
C HIS A 70 3.20 -6.21 3.59
N ALA A 71 2.58 -6.66 2.49
CA ALA A 71 2.78 -6.06 1.18
C ALA A 71 2.18 -4.65 1.03
N THR A 72 1.18 -4.28 1.87
CA THR A 72 0.40 -3.04 1.72
C THR A 72 1.26 -1.77 1.74
N PRO A 73 2.08 -1.49 2.79
CA PRO A 73 2.83 -0.25 2.85
C PRO A 73 3.82 -0.10 1.69
N PHE A 74 4.40 -1.20 1.20
CA PHE A 74 5.30 -1.18 0.05
C PHE A 74 4.55 -0.94 -1.27
N ALA A 75 3.42 -1.63 -1.49
CA ALA A 75 2.57 -1.39 -2.66
C ALA A 75 2.09 0.07 -2.71
N MET A 76 1.72 0.63 -1.56
CA MET A 76 1.28 2.02 -1.43
C MET A 76 2.32 3.03 -1.91
N VAL A 77 3.63 2.78 -1.75
CA VAL A 77 4.69 3.65 -2.25
C VAL A 77 4.60 3.80 -3.78
N PHE A 78 4.40 2.70 -4.49
CA PHE A 78 4.30 2.70 -5.95
C PHE A 78 2.94 3.20 -6.43
N LEU A 79 1.86 2.83 -5.74
CA LEU A 79 0.51 3.34 -6.03
C LEU A 79 0.44 4.86 -5.84
N LEU A 80 1.13 5.44 -4.86
CA LEU A 80 1.24 6.89 -4.70
C LEU A 80 1.91 7.55 -5.92
N ARG A 81 2.97 6.95 -6.47
CA ARG A 81 3.64 7.46 -7.68
C ARG A 81 2.72 7.39 -8.90
N ILE A 82 1.99 6.27 -9.03
CA ILE A 82 1.00 6.08 -10.08
C ILE A 82 -0.15 7.09 -9.93
N PHE A 83 -0.64 7.31 -8.72
CA PHE A 83 -1.67 8.29 -8.39
C PHE A 83 -1.26 9.72 -8.80
N LYS A 84 -0.03 10.12 -8.49
CA LYS A 84 0.53 11.43 -8.89
C LYS A 84 0.58 11.55 -10.41
N LYS A 85 1.06 10.53 -11.11
CA LYS A 85 1.12 10.50 -12.58
C LYS A 85 -0.28 10.53 -13.20
N ALA A 86 -1.23 9.75 -12.65
CA ALA A 86 -2.61 9.74 -13.11
C ALA A 86 -3.28 11.11 -12.92
N TYR A 87 -3.05 11.77 -11.79
CA TYR A 87 -3.50 13.13 -11.51
C TYR A 87 -3.02 14.13 -12.58
N GLU A 88 -1.76 14.08 -12.97
CA GLU A 88 -1.18 14.96 -13.99
C GLU A 88 -1.78 14.74 -15.39
N GLN A 89 -2.17 13.50 -15.71
CA GLN A 89 -2.65 13.12 -17.03
C GLN A 89 -4.17 13.06 -17.16
N ARG A 90 -4.95 13.15 -16.08
CA ARG A 90 -6.40 12.92 -16.04
C ARG A 90 -7.23 13.78 -16.98
N ASP A 91 -6.74 14.99 -17.32
CA ASP A 91 -7.47 15.92 -18.17
C ASP A 91 -7.34 15.59 -19.67
N THR A 92 -6.34 14.77 -20.03
CA THR A 92 -6.00 14.41 -21.42
C THR A 92 -6.05 12.92 -21.70
N ASN A 93 -6.13 12.08 -20.67
CA ASN A 93 -6.18 10.63 -20.76
C ASN A 93 -7.31 10.08 -19.89
N ASP A 94 -8.35 9.52 -20.54
CA ASP A 94 -9.51 8.96 -19.83
C ASP A 94 -9.16 7.75 -18.96
N ILE A 95 -8.14 6.97 -19.36
CA ILE A 95 -7.63 5.84 -18.56
C ILE A 95 -6.98 6.37 -17.28
N ALA A 96 -6.15 7.41 -17.39
CA ALA A 96 -5.53 8.05 -16.23
C ALA A 96 -6.59 8.65 -15.29
N ARG A 97 -7.64 9.26 -15.83
CA ARG A 97 -8.76 9.77 -15.04
C ARG A 97 -9.44 8.65 -14.24
N ARG A 98 -9.77 7.55 -14.91
CA ARG A 98 -10.41 6.40 -14.28
C ARG A 98 -9.52 5.81 -13.17
N LEU A 99 -8.25 5.58 -13.47
CA LEU A 99 -7.28 5.06 -12.51
C LEU A 99 -7.12 5.98 -11.29
N PHE A 100 -7.09 7.29 -11.53
CA PHE A 100 -7.03 8.28 -10.45
C PHE A 100 -8.23 8.16 -9.49
N ASP A 101 -9.44 8.03 -10.03
CA ASP A 101 -10.67 7.91 -9.23
C ASP A 101 -10.69 6.59 -8.44
N GLU A 102 -10.27 5.48 -9.02
CA GLU A 102 -10.17 4.18 -8.36
C GLU A 102 -9.11 4.16 -7.24
N LEU A 103 -7.94 4.75 -7.50
CA LEU A 103 -6.91 4.85 -6.48
C LEU A 103 -7.32 5.79 -5.34
N LEU A 104 -8.05 6.87 -5.63
CA LEU A 104 -8.59 7.75 -4.60
C LEU A 104 -9.58 7.00 -3.69
N GLU A 105 -10.44 6.16 -4.26
CA GLU A 105 -11.37 5.33 -3.51
C GLU A 105 -10.64 4.29 -2.65
N LEU A 106 -9.66 3.59 -3.22
CA LEU A 106 -8.82 2.64 -2.48
C LEU A 106 -8.09 3.31 -1.30
N PHE A 107 -7.55 4.51 -1.50
CA PHE A 107 -6.89 5.26 -0.44
C PHE A 107 -7.84 5.66 0.70
N ILE A 108 -9.13 5.85 0.42
CA ILE A 108 -10.14 6.07 1.43
C ILE A 108 -10.34 4.81 2.28
N TYR A 109 -10.48 3.62 1.67
CA TYR A 109 -10.62 2.37 2.43
C TYR A 109 -9.40 2.08 3.29
N ILE A 110 -8.21 2.31 2.77
CA ILE A 110 -6.96 2.17 3.53
C ILE A 110 -6.91 3.18 4.69
N ALA A 111 -7.32 4.43 4.48
CA ALA A 111 -7.37 5.44 5.53
C ALA A 111 -8.39 5.09 6.65
N GLU A 112 -9.53 4.52 6.29
CA GLU A 112 -10.53 4.02 7.24
C GLU A 112 -9.93 2.88 8.09
N ALA A 113 -9.31 1.88 7.46
CA ALA A 113 -8.64 0.78 8.16
C ALA A 113 -7.55 1.28 9.12
N ILE A 114 -6.74 2.25 8.69
CA ILE A 114 -5.70 2.88 9.53
C ILE A 114 -6.34 3.60 10.72
N SER A 115 -7.41 4.37 10.51
CA SER A 115 -8.09 5.09 11.58
C SER A 115 -8.64 4.14 12.64
N ASP A 116 -9.21 3.02 12.22
CA ASP A 116 -9.73 2.01 13.14
C ASP A 116 -8.60 1.36 13.95
N ALA A 117 -7.49 1.02 13.30
CA ALA A 117 -6.31 0.47 13.98
C ALA A 117 -5.73 1.46 15.02
N PHE A 118 -5.71 2.76 14.71
CA PHE A 118 -5.20 3.80 15.64
C PHE A 118 -6.11 4.06 16.84
N GLN A 119 -7.36 3.63 16.80
CA GLN A 119 -8.30 3.75 17.92
C GLN A 119 -8.27 2.54 18.87
N CYS A 120 -7.67 1.44 18.44
CA CYS A 120 -7.50 0.25 19.27
C CYS A 120 -6.24 0.35 20.12
N ASP A 121 -6.14 -0.48 21.16
CA ASP A 121 -4.85 -0.72 21.84
C ASP A 121 -3.93 -1.42 20.84
N HIS A 122 -2.77 -0.85 20.59
CA HIS A 122 -1.80 -1.34 19.62
C HIS A 122 -0.36 -1.29 20.17
N ALA A 123 0.52 -2.08 19.55
CA ALA A 123 1.95 -2.02 19.77
C ALA A 123 2.57 -0.73 19.21
N ASP A 124 3.86 -0.51 19.46
CA ASP A 124 4.61 0.55 18.81
C ASP A 124 4.97 0.15 17.36
N GLU A 125 5.16 1.12 16.50
CA GLU A 125 5.70 0.88 15.15
C GLU A 125 7.20 0.55 15.19
N PHE A 126 7.69 -0.13 14.16
CA PHE A 126 9.13 -0.29 13.97
C PHE A 126 9.81 1.07 13.77
N PRO A 127 11.07 1.22 14.25
CA PRO A 127 11.81 2.48 14.14
C PRO A 127 12.01 2.96 12.69
N HIS A 128 12.18 2.02 11.74
CA HIS A 128 12.41 2.33 10.34
C HIS A 128 11.49 1.53 9.42
N PHE A 129 11.03 2.15 8.36
CA PHE A 129 10.17 1.50 7.35
C PHE A 129 10.82 0.21 6.80
N ALA A 130 12.11 0.27 6.50
CA ALA A 130 12.87 -0.87 5.98
C ALA A 130 12.95 -2.06 6.95
N ASP A 131 12.73 -1.85 8.24
CA ASP A 131 12.82 -2.93 9.25
C ASP A 131 11.81 -4.05 9.01
N MET A 132 10.69 -3.74 8.36
CA MET A 132 9.71 -4.74 7.96
C MET A 132 10.24 -5.75 6.92
N LEU A 133 11.31 -5.42 6.19
CA LEU A 133 11.94 -6.32 5.22
C LEU A 133 13.11 -7.14 5.80
N LYS A 134 13.28 -7.16 7.12
CA LYS A 134 14.27 -8.03 7.76
C LYS A 134 13.92 -9.50 7.51
N GLU A 135 14.96 -10.33 7.33
CA GLU A 135 14.84 -11.75 7.00
C GLU A 135 13.90 -12.52 7.95
N GLU A 136 13.90 -12.17 9.21
CA GLU A 136 13.08 -12.79 10.26
C GLU A 136 11.56 -12.56 10.07
N TYR A 137 11.16 -11.57 9.28
CA TYR A 137 9.76 -11.22 9.00
C TYR A 137 9.28 -11.65 7.61
N LEU A 138 10.18 -12.12 6.76
CA LEU A 138 9.85 -12.54 5.41
C LEU A 138 9.43 -14.02 5.39
N TRP A 139 8.53 -14.35 4.48
CA TRP A 139 8.23 -15.73 4.18
C TRP A 139 9.42 -16.42 3.49
N SER A 140 9.39 -17.76 3.42
CA SER A 140 10.43 -18.55 2.74
C SER A 140 10.63 -18.10 1.29
N GLU A 141 11.81 -18.32 0.71
CA GLU A 141 12.06 -18.00 -0.71
C GLU A 141 11.24 -18.88 -1.64
N GLU A 142 11.14 -20.17 -1.31
CA GLU A 142 10.32 -21.12 -2.06
C GLU A 142 8.88 -21.09 -1.51
N TYR A 143 7.92 -21.09 -2.44
CA TYR A 143 6.51 -21.15 -2.06
C TYR A 143 6.16 -22.57 -1.61
N ASP A 144 5.70 -22.68 -0.39
CA ASP A 144 5.09 -23.87 0.17
C ASP A 144 3.91 -23.45 1.06
N GLU A 145 2.70 -23.84 0.66
CA GLU A 145 1.48 -23.41 1.34
C GLU A 145 1.41 -23.93 2.78
N GLU A 146 1.84 -25.17 3.01
CA GLU A 146 1.84 -25.80 4.34
C GLU A 146 2.87 -25.10 5.26
N GLU A 147 4.07 -24.77 4.75
CA GLU A 147 5.09 -24.07 5.52
C GLU A 147 4.68 -22.61 5.80
N ASP A 148 4.03 -21.95 4.85
CA ASP A 148 3.53 -20.57 5.02
C ASP A 148 2.44 -20.50 6.09
N GLU A 149 1.52 -21.49 6.14
CA GLU A 149 0.50 -21.58 7.20
C GLU A 149 1.13 -21.89 8.57
N LEU A 150 2.02 -22.88 8.66
CA LEU A 150 2.71 -23.27 9.90
C LEU A 150 3.52 -22.13 10.49
N ARG A 151 4.09 -21.26 9.67
CA ARG A 151 4.88 -20.12 10.13
C ARG A 151 4.06 -19.15 10.98
N TYR A 152 2.80 -18.93 10.66
CA TYR A 152 1.91 -18.10 11.49
C TYR A 152 1.54 -18.77 12.81
N GLU A 153 1.45 -20.10 12.83
CA GLU A 153 1.06 -20.85 14.02
C GLU A 153 2.23 -21.03 15.00
N GLU A 154 3.42 -21.36 14.48
CA GLU A 154 4.58 -21.75 15.30
C GLU A 154 5.48 -20.57 15.70
N ASN A 155 5.59 -19.56 14.86
CA ASN A 155 6.39 -18.36 15.10
C ASN A 155 5.57 -17.09 14.80
N PRO A 156 4.67 -16.70 15.68
CA PRO A 156 3.88 -15.50 15.48
C PRO A 156 4.82 -14.29 15.36
N PHE A 157 4.58 -13.51 14.30
CA PHE A 157 5.28 -12.24 14.14
C PHE A 157 4.93 -11.29 15.29
N PRO A 158 5.83 -10.37 15.67
CA PRO A 158 5.56 -9.43 16.75
C PRO A 158 4.44 -8.45 16.38
N ASP A 159 3.67 -8.03 17.37
CA ASP A 159 2.58 -7.07 17.19
C ASP A 159 3.06 -5.75 16.58
N ASP A 160 4.31 -5.33 16.87
CA ASP A 160 4.97 -4.16 16.30
C ASP A 160 5.06 -4.24 14.76
N LEU A 161 5.28 -5.44 14.20
CA LEU A 161 5.26 -5.64 12.75
C LEU A 161 3.87 -5.38 12.17
N PHE A 162 2.83 -5.95 12.78
CA PHE A 162 1.45 -5.78 12.30
C PHE A 162 1.00 -4.32 12.39
N TYR A 163 1.30 -3.64 13.48
CA TYR A 163 1.00 -2.22 13.61
C TYR A 163 1.78 -1.37 12.60
N SER A 164 3.02 -1.74 12.28
CA SER A 164 3.85 -1.05 11.29
C SER A 164 3.22 -1.05 9.89
N PHE A 165 2.41 -2.05 9.52
CA PHE A 165 1.70 -2.05 8.25
C PHE A 165 0.75 -0.84 8.14
N TYR A 166 0.01 -0.54 9.19
CA TYR A 166 -0.90 0.60 9.26
C TYR A 166 -0.14 1.92 9.37
N TYR A 167 0.84 1.98 10.26
CA TYR A 167 1.62 3.18 10.50
C TYR A 167 2.36 3.67 9.24
N TYR A 168 3.08 2.80 8.55
CA TYR A 168 3.82 3.19 7.36
C TYR A 168 2.92 3.39 6.13
N SER A 169 1.81 2.69 6.01
CA SER A 169 0.77 3.00 5.03
C SER A 169 0.20 4.42 5.24
N TYR A 170 -0.01 4.83 6.49
CA TYR A 170 -0.40 6.21 6.81
C TYR A 170 0.66 7.22 6.40
N LYS A 171 1.95 6.95 6.66
CA LYS A 171 3.03 7.84 6.23
C LYS A 171 3.07 8.02 4.71
N VAL A 172 2.80 6.97 3.95
CA VAL A 172 2.69 7.06 2.49
C VAL A 172 1.47 7.89 2.08
N LEU A 173 0.31 7.66 2.70
CA LEU A 173 -0.92 8.43 2.42
C LEU A 173 -0.75 9.93 2.65
N LEU A 174 -0.06 10.35 3.70
CA LEU A 174 0.21 11.77 3.97
C LEU A 174 0.91 12.47 2.79
N LEU A 175 1.66 11.73 1.96
CA LEU A 175 2.34 12.29 0.79
C LEU A 175 1.42 12.57 -0.41
N CYS A 176 0.14 12.19 -0.34
CA CYS A 176 -0.85 12.61 -1.34
C CYS A 176 -1.57 13.92 -0.98
N GLU A 177 -1.38 14.44 0.25
CA GLU A 177 -2.03 15.64 0.77
C GLU A 177 -1.97 16.85 -0.20
N PRO A 178 -0.83 17.18 -0.84
CA PRO A 178 -0.76 18.31 -1.77
C PRO A 178 -1.68 18.19 -3.00
N ILE A 179 -2.00 16.95 -3.42
CA ILE A 179 -2.95 16.70 -4.51
C ILE A 179 -4.38 16.84 -3.97
N ILE A 180 -4.65 16.20 -2.83
CA ILE A 180 -5.98 16.14 -2.23
C ILE A 180 -6.49 17.53 -1.83
N GLU A 181 -5.61 18.41 -1.35
CA GLU A 181 -5.96 19.81 -1.01
C GLU A 181 -6.51 20.60 -2.21
N ASN A 182 -6.03 20.30 -3.41
CA ASN A 182 -6.44 21.00 -4.65
C ASN A 182 -7.70 20.42 -5.30
N LEU A 183 -8.28 19.34 -4.75
CA LEU A 183 -9.48 18.69 -5.29
C LEU A 183 -10.75 19.16 -4.57
N GLN A 184 -11.85 19.24 -5.34
CA GLN A 184 -13.18 19.60 -4.85
C GLN A 184 -14.18 18.48 -5.12
N SER A 185 -13.80 17.23 -4.86
CA SER A 185 -14.71 16.07 -4.95
C SER A 185 -15.09 15.56 -3.57
N GLU A 186 -16.19 14.83 -3.49
CA GLU A 186 -16.65 14.18 -2.26
C GLU A 186 -15.59 13.22 -1.71
N ASN A 187 -15.00 12.38 -2.58
CA ASN A 187 -13.95 11.44 -2.22
C ASN A 187 -12.69 12.13 -1.70
N ALA A 188 -12.27 13.26 -2.33
CA ALA A 188 -11.14 14.03 -1.83
C ALA A 188 -11.44 14.65 -0.45
N ASN A 189 -12.67 15.14 -0.23
CA ASN A 189 -13.07 15.66 1.08
C ASN A 189 -13.10 14.54 2.13
N LYS A 190 -13.57 13.34 1.76
CA LYS A 190 -13.59 12.17 2.63
C LYS A 190 -12.16 11.77 3.01
N LEU A 191 -11.26 11.59 2.04
CA LEU A 191 -9.86 11.26 2.32
C LEU A 191 -9.17 12.33 3.19
N ARG A 192 -9.39 13.62 2.88
CA ARG A 192 -8.82 14.74 3.67
C ARG A 192 -9.24 14.69 5.14
N SER A 193 -10.44 14.19 5.44
CA SER A 193 -10.91 14.08 6.83
C SER A 193 -10.14 13.04 7.65
N TRP A 194 -9.45 12.10 6.99
CA TRP A 194 -8.62 11.08 7.62
C TRP A 194 -7.14 11.48 7.74
N LEU A 195 -6.65 12.35 6.86
CA LEU A 195 -5.26 12.84 6.86
C LEU A 195 -5.10 14.05 7.80
#